data_0aa3943c0d78cdf90c4b1eb398893537
#
_entry.id   0aa3943c0d78cdf90c4b1eb398893537
#
_cell.length_a   1.000
_cell.length_b   1.000
_cell.length_c   1.000
_cell.angle_alpha   90.00
_cell.angle_beta   90.00
_cell.angle_gamma   90.00
#
_symmetry.space_group_name_H-M   'P 1'
#
loop_
_entity.id
_entity.type
_entity.pdbx_description
1 polymer ?
#
loop_
_entity_poly.entity_id
_entity_poly.type
_entity_poly.pdbx_seq_one_letter_code
_entity_poly.pdbx_strand_id
1 'polypeptide(L)'
;MLAALVAGPLTYNPVAARGPQQAQPLDPSKALDAINMTMVHDVISPPAAARYYAYSMLGAYSIVAAHNKSLPPAQHLVKGFTTNLRLDTVKAAYDYQVAAYYSMLETSRRLLPSGEDLAEEEASFLQGLAKQGMKPGVLSQSVRVGKLAAAAVVNFSKSDHYAQLSTLKRYTPVRAEGSWYPTPPAYLEAVEPNWVTIRPLVIDAASGFRPALPCAFSKDTASAFYHQVQAVYKAGKQLTSDQIQIAQFWDCNPFAVSTAGHMAIGFKKISPGGHWMNIAALVAKQQKVGFDKTAYVLLAEGITLMDAFISTWDAKYLTNRIRPETYINKYVDVKWQPFLQTPPFPEYTSGHAVISNASAEVLTYLLGDKIAYVDDTEIPFGSGERPFTSFRQAAAEASISRFYGGIHYLDSVTDGNVQGQKIGRYIIAKILANNPKHLTKK
;
A
#
# COMPACT_ATOMS: atom_id res chain seq x y z
N MET A 1 51.73 40.87 15.41
CA MET A 1 50.34 40.98 14.92
C MET A 1 50.09 39.83 13.97
N LEU A 2 49.49 38.75 14.47
CA LEU A 2 49.03 37.62 13.66
C LEU A 2 47.59 37.90 13.27
N ALA A 3 47.30 37.99 11.97
CA ALA A 3 45.95 38.07 11.44
C ALA A 3 45.37 36.65 11.33
N ALA A 4 44.34 36.34 12.13
CA ALA A 4 43.59 35.11 12.05
C ALA A 4 42.60 35.21 10.87
N LEU A 5 42.79 34.40 9.83
CA LEU A 5 41.84 34.18 8.77
C LEU A 5 40.69 33.30 9.31
N VAL A 6 39.53 33.93 9.50
CA VAL A 6 38.28 33.24 9.77
C VAL A 6 37.77 32.67 8.45
N ALA A 7 37.89 31.35 8.27
CA ALA A 7 37.24 30.65 7.17
C ALA A 7 35.74 30.48 7.51
N GLY A 8 34.89 31.22 6.83
CA GLY A 8 33.44 31.03 6.90
C GLY A 8 33.02 29.69 6.29
N PRO A 9 31.87 29.11 6.71
CA PRO A 9 31.41 27.83 6.19
C PRO A 9 31.03 27.96 4.71
N LEU A 10 31.73 27.23 3.85
CA LEU A 10 31.35 27.04 2.46
C LEU A 10 30.00 26.31 2.43
N THR A 11 28.93 27.04 2.19
CA THR A 11 27.62 26.49 1.86
C THR A 11 27.68 25.91 0.45
N TYR A 12 27.87 24.58 0.36
CA TYR A 12 27.81 23.85 -0.88
C TYR A 12 26.35 23.70 -1.33
N ASN A 13 25.97 24.39 -2.38
CA ASN A 13 24.66 24.24 -3.04
C ASN A 13 24.84 23.42 -4.34
N PRO A 14 24.60 22.11 -4.35
CA PRO A 14 24.68 21.30 -5.55
C PRO A 14 23.37 21.32 -6.34
N VAL A 15 22.85 22.50 -6.67
CA VAL A 15 21.73 22.58 -7.62
C VAL A 15 22.32 22.68 -9.02
N ALA A 16 22.38 21.57 -9.73
CA ALA A 16 22.55 21.63 -11.17
C ALA A 16 21.27 22.19 -11.77
N ALA A 17 21.29 23.45 -12.19
CA ALA A 17 20.20 24.05 -12.90
C ALA A 17 19.84 23.22 -14.14
N ARG A 18 18.60 22.77 -14.24
CA ARG A 18 18.01 22.33 -15.51
C ARG A 18 18.16 23.51 -16.48
N GLY A 19 18.67 23.25 -17.71
CA GLY A 19 18.84 24.29 -18.73
C GLY A 19 17.51 24.98 -19.05
N PRO A 20 17.53 26.12 -19.82
CA PRO A 20 16.40 27.04 -19.99
C PRO A 20 15.20 26.53 -20.78
N GLN A 21 15.17 25.29 -21.25
CA GLN A 21 13.96 24.64 -21.75
C GLN A 21 13.22 24.09 -20.52
N GLN A 22 12.00 24.61 -20.25
CA GLN A 22 11.14 24.19 -19.15
C GLN A 22 10.93 22.65 -19.22
N ALA A 23 11.82 21.91 -18.54
CA ALA A 23 11.62 20.49 -18.35
C ALA A 23 10.34 20.33 -17.55
N GLN A 24 9.41 19.50 -18.04
CA GLN A 24 8.20 19.18 -17.30
C GLN A 24 8.59 18.69 -15.89
N PRO A 25 7.86 19.11 -14.84
CA PRO A 25 8.10 18.61 -13.50
C PRO A 25 8.04 17.08 -13.49
N LEU A 26 8.99 16.44 -12.81
CA LEU A 26 8.94 15.00 -12.64
C LEU A 26 7.69 14.63 -11.83
N ASP A 27 6.99 13.59 -12.28
CA ASP A 27 5.79 13.08 -11.66
C ASP A 27 6.08 11.68 -11.09
N PRO A 28 6.13 11.52 -9.75
CA PRO A 28 6.38 10.22 -9.13
C PRO A 28 5.33 9.16 -9.46
N SER A 29 4.11 9.56 -9.87
CA SER A 29 3.05 8.62 -10.22
C SER A 29 3.43 7.68 -11.36
N LYS A 30 4.22 8.14 -12.31
CA LYS A 30 4.66 7.30 -13.44
C LYS A 30 5.56 6.13 -13.00
N ALA A 31 6.48 6.36 -12.05
CA ALA A 31 7.25 5.26 -11.49
C ALA A 31 6.36 4.31 -10.69
N LEU A 32 5.37 4.85 -9.95
CA LEU A 32 4.39 4.05 -9.23
C LEU A 32 3.56 3.17 -10.18
N ASP A 33 3.12 3.70 -11.33
CA ASP A 33 2.37 2.95 -12.34
C ASP A 33 3.18 1.75 -12.86
N ALA A 34 4.46 1.94 -13.19
CA ALA A 34 5.33 0.85 -13.63
C ALA A 34 5.50 -0.23 -12.54
N ILE A 35 5.71 0.20 -11.30
CA ILE A 35 5.81 -0.69 -10.14
C ILE A 35 4.51 -1.48 -9.95
N ASN A 36 3.35 -0.82 -10.05
CA ASN A 36 2.04 -1.44 -9.97
C ASN A 36 1.86 -2.53 -11.03
N MET A 37 2.20 -2.24 -12.29
CA MET A 37 2.05 -3.19 -13.38
C MET A 37 2.94 -4.43 -13.20
N THR A 38 4.17 -4.27 -12.70
CA THR A 38 5.03 -5.40 -12.35
C THR A 38 4.43 -6.24 -11.21
N MET A 39 3.89 -5.60 -10.15
CA MET A 39 3.22 -6.34 -9.06
C MET A 39 1.95 -7.06 -9.52
N VAL A 40 1.18 -6.47 -10.44
CA VAL A 40 0.00 -7.11 -11.04
C VAL A 40 0.41 -8.28 -11.93
N HIS A 41 1.51 -8.15 -12.68
CA HIS A 41 2.08 -9.25 -13.45
C HIS A 41 2.45 -10.44 -12.54
N ASP A 42 3.11 -10.16 -11.43
CA ASP A 42 3.59 -11.16 -10.46
C ASP A 42 2.50 -11.71 -9.53
N VAL A 43 1.27 -11.18 -9.60
CA VAL A 43 0.16 -11.55 -8.70
C VAL A 43 0.58 -11.44 -7.23
N ILE A 44 1.23 -10.32 -6.88
CA ILE A 44 1.76 -10.11 -5.53
C ILE A 44 0.64 -10.06 -4.49
N SER A 45 0.83 -10.77 -3.37
CA SER A 45 -0.12 -10.74 -2.26
C SER A 45 -0.30 -9.32 -1.70
N PRO A 46 -1.51 -8.92 -1.25
CA PRO A 46 -1.74 -7.56 -0.75
C PRO A 46 -0.80 -7.13 0.38
N PRO A 47 -0.46 -7.99 1.37
CA PRO A 47 0.53 -7.63 2.38
C PRO A 47 1.94 -7.42 1.79
N ALA A 48 2.36 -8.29 0.87
CA ALA A 48 3.68 -8.17 0.24
C ALA A 48 3.77 -6.92 -0.64
N ALA A 49 2.69 -6.58 -1.37
CA ALA A 49 2.62 -5.35 -2.15
C ALA A 49 2.83 -4.11 -1.28
N ALA A 50 2.18 -4.04 -0.12
CA ALA A 50 2.35 -2.93 0.83
C ALA A 50 3.81 -2.79 1.32
N ARG A 51 4.49 -3.92 1.57
CA ARG A 51 5.91 -3.94 1.90
C ARG A 51 6.77 -3.37 0.75
N TYR A 52 6.50 -3.75 -0.48
CA TYR A 52 7.25 -3.25 -1.63
C TYR A 52 7.03 -1.76 -1.83
N TYR A 53 5.80 -1.25 -1.71
CA TYR A 53 5.53 0.19 -1.76
C TYR A 53 6.32 0.94 -0.69
N ALA A 54 6.26 0.51 0.57
CA ALA A 54 6.95 1.18 1.65
C ALA A 54 8.44 1.32 1.38
N TYR A 55 9.11 0.26 0.94
CA TYR A 55 10.56 0.30 0.68
C TYR A 55 10.90 1.08 -0.59
N SER A 56 10.13 0.98 -1.64
CA SER A 56 10.39 1.74 -2.88
C SER A 56 10.30 3.25 -2.63
N MET A 57 9.30 3.68 -1.86
CA MET A 57 9.14 5.09 -1.50
C MET A 57 10.19 5.55 -0.47
N LEU A 58 10.67 4.66 0.41
CA LEU A 58 11.69 5.00 1.42
C LEU A 58 13.02 5.40 0.77
N GLY A 59 13.43 4.71 -0.30
CA GLY A 59 14.64 5.06 -1.04
C GLY A 59 14.57 6.45 -1.66
N ALA A 60 13.49 6.73 -2.36
CA ALA A 60 13.25 8.03 -2.98
C ALA A 60 13.18 9.16 -1.95
N TYR A 61 12.38 8.97 -0.91
CA TYR A 61 12.21 9.96 0.15
C TYR A 61 13.50 10.25 0.92
N SER A 62 14.36 9.25 1.09
CA SER A 62 15.66 9.44 1.76
C SER A 62 16.54 10.46 1.03
N ILE A 63 16.49 10.47 -0.30
CA ILE A 63 17.19 11.45 -1.12
C ILE A 63 16.52 12.81 -0.99
N VAL A 64 15.19 12.87 -1.11
CA VAL A 64 14.42 14.11 -1.01
C VAL A 64 14.66 14.78 0.35
N ALA A 65 14.52 14.06 1.45
CA ALA A 65 14.71 14.60 2.81
C ALA A 65 16.15 15.06 3.09
N ALA A 66 17.13 14.48 2.41
CA ALA A 66 18.52 14.95 2.50
C ALA A 66 18.70 16.35 1.88
N HIS A 67 17.91 16.70 0.85
CA HIS A 67 17.97 17.99 0.16
C HIS A 67 16.96 19.00 0.69
N ASN A 68 15.75 18.59 0.98
CA ASN A 68 14.69 19.45 1.48
C ASN A 68 14.62 19.37 3.01
N LYS A 69 15.28 20.30 3.71
CA LYS A 69 15.34 20.36 5.17
C LYS A 69 14.01 20.77 5.84
N SER A 70 13.01 21.15 5.07
CA SER A 70 11.65 21.37 5.60
C SER A 70 10.88 20.07 5.84
N LEU A 71 11.38 18.94 5.33
CA LEU A 71 10.80 17.62 5.51
C LEU A 71 11.56 16.82 6.58
N PRO A 72 10.89 15.94 7.31
CA PRO A 72 11.54 15.12 8.33
C PRO A 72 12.53 14.14 7.72
N PRO A 73 13.68 13.88 8.37
CA PRO A 73 14.59 12.84 7.94
C PRO A 73 13.91 11.46 7.94
N ALA A 74 14.22 10.61 6.95
CA ALA A 74 13.62 9.29 6.79
C ALA A 74 13.77 8.40 8.06
N GLN A 75 14.87 8.53 8.78
CA GLN A 75 15.12 7.81 10.05
C GLN A 75 14.14 8.20 11.18
N HIS A 76 13.46 9.33 11.09
CA HIS A 76 12.42 9.72 12.04
C HIS A 76 11.06 9.14 11.68
N LEU A 77 10.89 8.68 10.45
CA LEU A 77 9.64 8.11 9.94
C LEU A 77 9.61 6.57 10.02
N VAL A 78 10.78 5.93 9.97
CA VAL A 78 10.89 4.47 9.92
C VAL A 78 11.80 3.98 11.04
N LYS A 79 11.23 3.18 11.91
CA LYS A 79 11.90 2.59 13.07
C LYS A 79 13.11 1.74 12.65
N GLY A 80 14.28 2.04 13.20
CA GLY A 80 15.50 1.30 12.94
C GLY A 80 16.13 1.55 11.56
N PHE A 81 15.54 2.42 10.75
CA PHE A 81 16.17 2.82 9.50
C PHE A 81 17.25 3.88 9.77
N THR A 82 18.47 3.54 9.48
CA THR A 82 19.60 4.48 9.55
C THR A 82 20.18 4.63 8.16
N THR A 83 20.09 5.83 7.59
CA THR A 83 20.76 6.09 6.32
C THR A 83 22.18 6.59 6.58
N ASN A 84 23.15 5.81 6.19
CA ASN A 84 24.51 6.31 5.93
C ASN A 84 24.63 6.77 4.46
N LEU A 85 23.55 7.35 3.92
CA LEU A 85 23.62 8.00 2.62
C LEU A 85 24.52 9.22 2.74
N ARG A 86 25.84 8.98 2.55
CA ARG A 86 26.85 10.03 2.52
C ARG A 86 26.74 10.85 1.24
N LEU A 87 25.57 11.48 1.03
CA LEU A 87 25.33 12.34 -0.13
C LEU A 87 26.27 13.55 -0.14
N ASP A 88 26.77 13.96 1.03
CA ASP A 88 27.83 14.95 1.24
C ASP A 88 29.16 14.56 0.58
N THR A 89 29.42 13.27 0.38
CA THR A 89 30.61 12.79 -0.33
C THR A 89 30.49 12.83 -1.85
N VAL A 90 29.29 13.08 -2.40
CA VAL A 90 29.05 13.18 -3.84
C VAL A 90 29.43 14.59 -4.29
N LYS A 91 30.69 14.76 -4.73
CA LYS A 91 31.22 16.07 -5.17
C LYS A 91 30.73 16.50 -6.54
N ALA A 92 30.29 15.57 -7.39
CA ALA A 92 29.80 15.87 -8.73
C ALA A 92 28.33 16.31 -8.70
N ALA A 93 27.97 17.25 -9.58
CA ALA A 93 26.60 17.74 -9.70
C ALA A 93 25.64 16.64 -10.13
N TYR A 94 24.47 16.56 -9.49
CA TYR A 94 23.37 15.66 -9.81
C TYR A 94 22.01 16.32 -9.56
N ASP A 95 20.96 15.80 -10.19
CA ASP A 95 19.57 16.19 -9.94
C ASP A 95 18.96 15.22 -8.92
N TYR A 96 18.62 15.72 -7.73
CA TYR A 96 18.13 14.87 -6.64
C TYR A 96 16.72 14.32 -6.90
N GLN A 97 15.87 15.01 -7.68
CA GLN A 97 14.54 14.50 -8.03
C GLN A 97 14.66 13.35 -9.04
N VAL A 98 15.59 13.47 -10.01
CA VAL A 98 15.92 12.36 -10.91
C VAL A 98 16.48 11.17 -10.12
N ALA A 99 17.37 11.42 -9.18
CA ALA A 99 17.94 10.37 -8.33
C ALA A 99 16.85 9.69 -7.46
N ALA A 100 15.91 10.46 -6.91
CA ALA A 100 14.79 9.94 -6.13
C ALA A 100 13.83 9.10 -6.99
N TYR A 101 13.45 9.59 -8.16
CA TYR A 101 12.62 8.84 -9.11
C TYR A 101 13.29 7.52 -9.52
N TYR A 102 14.56 7.59 -9.91
CA TYR A 102 15.34 6.41 -10.26
C TYR A 102 15.44 5.42 -9.09
N SER A 103 15.57 5.92 -7.85
CA SER A 103 15.61 5.07 -6.66
C SER A 103 14.30 4.30 -6.42
N MET A 104 13.13 4.84 -6.81
CA MET A 104 11.86 4.10 -6.74
C MET A 104 11.92 2.86 -7.63
N LEU A 105 12.31 3.03 -8.89
CA LEU A 105 12.41 1.95 -9.87
C LEU A 105 13.48 0.94 -9.47
N GLU A 106 14.70 1.38 -9.18
CA GLU A 106 15.83 0.51 -8.83
C GLU A 106 15.58 -0.28 -7.53
N THR A 107 14.90 0.32 -6.51
CA THR A 107 14.52 -0.42 -5.29
C THR A 107 13.51 -1.51 -5.62
N SER A 108 12.48 -1.18 -6.40
CA SER A 108 11.47 -2.14 -6.85
C SER A 108 12.08 -3.24 -7.72
N ARG A 109 12.97 -2.86 -8.64
CA ARG A 109 13.69 -3.81 -9.50
C ARG A 109 14.46 -4.87 -8.69
N ARG A 110 15.04 -4.47 -7.57
CA ARG A 110 15.80 -5.39 -6.71
C ARG A 110 14.94 -6.21 -5.75
N LEU A 111 13.71 -5.81 -5.50
CA LEU A 111 12.86 -6.45 -4.49
C LEU A 111 11.76 -7.32 -5.09
N LEU A 112 11.24 -6.95 -6.26
CA LEU A 112 10.15 -7.67 -6.93
C LEU A 112 10.66 -8.94 -7.63
N PRO A 113 9.85 -10.01 -7.69
CA PRO A 113 10.20 -11.23 -8.40
C PRO A 113 10.55 -10.98 -9.87
N SER A 114 9.67 -10.31 -10.62
CA SER A 114 9.93 -9.90 -12.01
C SER A 114 10.49 -8.47 -12.10
N GLY A 115 11.29 -8.06 -11.12
CA GLY A 115 11.79 -6.69 -11.04
C GLY A 115 12.63 -6.27 -12.25
N GLU A 116 13.27 -7.21 -12.96
CA GLU A 116 14.06 -6.89 -14.17
C GLU A 116 13.19 -6.29 -15.29
N ASP A 117 11.87 -6.48 -15.29
CA ASP A 117 10.95 -5.84 -16.23
C ASP A 117 10.98 -4.30 -16.09
N LEU A 118 11.36 -3.78 -14.93
CA LEU A 118 11.52 -2.34 -14.70
C LEU A 118 12.77 -1.74 -15.36
N ALA A 119 13.69 -2.57 -15.87
CA ALA A 119 14.88 -2.08 -16.56
C ALA A 119 14.55 -1.28 -17.83
N GLU A 120 13.48 -1.65 -18.54
CA GLU A 120 13.01 -0.91 -19.72
C GLU A 120 12.47 0.47 -19.31
N GLU A 121 11.72 0.55 -18.20
CA GLU A 121 11.22 1.83 -17.69
C GLU A 121 12.36 2.72 -17.20
N GLU A 122 13.37 2.17 -16.51
CA GLU A 122 14.60 2.89 -16.14
C GLU A 122 15.28 3.47 -17.39
N ALA A 123 15.45 2.66 -18.42
CA ALA A 123 16.09 3.08 -19.66
C ALA A 123 15.27 4.16 -20.39
N SER A 124 13.97 3.98 -20.51
CA SER A 124 13.04 4.93 -21.11
C SER A 124 13.04 6.28 -20.39
N PHE A 125 13.00 6.26 -19.07
CA PHE A 125 13.09 7.44 -18.22
C PHE A 125 14.39 8.22 -18.48
N LEU A 126 15.53 7.53 -18.47
CA LEU A 126 16.85 8.17 -18.69
C LEU A 126 16.98 8.72 -20.11
N GLN A 127 16.51 8.00 -21.13
CA GLN A 127 16.48 8.48 -22.51
C GLN A 127 15.61 9.72 -22.67
N GLY A 128 14.45 9.74 -22.01
CA GLY A 128 13.56 10.90 -21.99
C GLY A 128 14.25 12.15 -21.45
N LEU A 129 14.98 12.02 -20.35
CA LEU A 129 15.76 13.13 -19.77
C LEU A 129 16.92 13.58 -20.64
N ALA A 130 17.63 12.64 -21.28
CA ALA A 130 18.69 12.95 -22.23
C ALA A 130 18.16 13.72 -23.44
N LYS A 131 17.00 13.32 -24.01
CA LYS A 131 16.32 14.03 -25.10
C LYS A 131 15.88 15.44 -24.69
N GLN A 132 15.57 15.67 -23.40
CA GLN A 132 15.25 16.98 -22.83
C GLN A 132 16.51 17.84 -22.55
N GLY A 133 17.70 17.37 -22.92
CA GLY A 133 18.95 18.12 -22.82
C GLY A 133 19.67 18.01 -21.46
N MET A 134 19.31 17.03 -20.61
CA MET A 134 20.06 16.79 -19.38
C MET A 134 21.48 16.35 -19.68
N LYS A 135 22.47 17.00 -19.04
CA LYS A 135 23.89 16.70 -19.26
C LYS A 135 24.23 15.26 -18.86
N PRO A 136 24.97 14.48 -19.69
CA PRO A 136 25.28 13.08 -19.37
C PRO A 136 25.96 12.87 -18.02
N GLY A 137 26.83 13.77 -17.60
CA GLY A 137 27.50 13.71 -16.30
C GLY A 137 26.54 13.91 -15.12
N VAL A 138 25.54 14.81 -15.23
CA VAL A 138 24.50 14.99 -14.22
C VAL A 138 23.60 13.76 -14.15
N LEU A 139 23.19 13.23 -15.31
CA LEU A 139 22.36 12.04 -15.39
C LEU A 139 23.04 10.83 -14.76
N SER A 140 24.29 10.56 -15.10
CA SER A 140 25.04 9.42 -14.54
C SER A 140 25.24 9.53 -13.02
N GLN A 141 25.45 10.74 -12.49
CA GLN A 141 25.57 10.95 -11.04
C GLN A 141 24.22 10.83 -10.35
N SER A 142 23.13 11.28 -10.96
CA SER A 142 21.76 11.08 -10.42
C SER A 142 21.42 9.60 -10.31
N VAL A 143 21.72 8.80 -11.33
CA VAL A 143 21.59 7.34 -11.31
C VAL A 143 22.42 6.72 -10.20
N ARG A 144 23.68 7.14 -10.04
CA ARG A 144 24.57 6.65 -8.98
C ARG A 144 23.97 6.90 -7.59
N VAL A 145 23.46 8.10 -7.33
CA VAL A 145 22.83 8.47 -6.06
C VAL A 145 21.56 7.65 -5.82
N GLY A 146 20.72 7.47 -6.86
CA GLY A 146 19.52 6.63 -6.79
C GLY A 146 19.87 5.17 -6.43
N LYS A 147 20.91 4.60 -7.04
CA LYS A 147 21.41 3.25 -6.73
C LYS A 147 21.93 3.11 -5.30
N LEU A 148 22.59 4.14 -4.78
CA LEU A 148 23.06 4.14 -3.39
C LEU A 148 21.90 4.10 -2.41
N ALA A 149 20.85 4.90 -2.64
CA ALA A 149 19.64 4.89 -1.80
C ALA A 149 18.90 3.56 -1.89
N ALA A 150 18.71 3.03 -3.09
CA ALA A 150 18.12 1.72 -3.29
C ALA A 150 18.88 0.62 -2.56
N ALA A 151 20.21 0.61 -2.65
CA ALA A 151 21.04 -0.38 -1.96
C ALA A 151 20.90 -0.30 -0.43
N ALA A 152 20.82 0.90 0.14
CA ALA A 152 20.62 1.09 1.56
C ALA A 152 19.27 0.51 2.04
N VAL A 153 18.19 0.77 1.28
CA VAL A 153 16.86 0.25 1.57
C VAL A 153 16.79 -1.26 1.39
N VAL A 154 17.32 -1.80 0.31
CA VAL A 154 17.40 -3.25 0.08
C VAL A 154 18.17 -3.94 1.20
N ASN A 155 19.25 -3.33 1.68
CA ASN A 155 19.97 -3.88 2.84
C ASN A 155 19.13 -3.83 4.13
N PHE A 156 18.42 -2.74 4.38
CA PHE A 156 17.51 -2.60 5.51
C PHE A 156 16.35 -3.62 5.46
N SER A 157 15.82 -3.90 4.27
CA SER A 157 14.73 -4.87 4.11
C SER A 157 15.11 -6.31 4.45
N LYS A 158 16.40 -6.68 4.38
CA LYS A 158 16.87 -8.03 4.70
C LYS A 158 16.62 -8.47 6.15
N SER A 159 16.44 -7.51 7.06
CA SER A 159 16.19 -7.76 8.48
C SER A 159 14.71 -7.64 8.87
N ASP A 160 13.79 -7.63 7.92
CA ASP A 160 12.34 -7.54 8.19
C ASP A 160 11.64 -8.89 8.30
N HIS A 161 12.38 -9.98 8.20
CA HIS A 161 11.93 -11.37 8.25
C HIS A 161 11.18 -11.87 7.01
N TYR A 162 11.06 -11.08 5.93
CA TYR A 162 10.34 -11.52 4.73
C TYR A 162 10.97 -12.77 4.10
N ALA A 163 12.29 -12.80 3.98
CA ALA A 163 13.00 -13.96 3.43
C ALA A 163 12.80 -15.26 4.25
N GLN A 164 12.52 -15.13 5.54
CA GLN A 164 12.28 -16.27 6.43
C GLN A 164 10.88 -16.86 6.31
N LEU A 165 9.90 -16.15 5.76
CA LEU A 165 8.51 -16.63 5.64
C LEU A 165 8.42 -18.00 4.95
N SER A 166 9.22 -18.24 3.91
CA SER A 166 9.25 -19.50 3.17
C SER A 166 9.77 -20.68 3.99
N THR A 167 10.48 -20.42 5.09
CA THR A 167 11.02 -21.47 5.98
C THR A 167 10.09 -21.78 7.15
N LEU A 168 9.07 -20.97 7.37
CA LEU A 168 8.13 -21.16 8.46
C LEU A 168 7.08 -22.22 8.12
N LYS A 169 6.47 -22.78 9.16
CA LYS A 169 5.43 -23.80 9.00
C LYS A 169 4.27 -23.26 8.16
N ARG A 170 3.91 -24.00 7.12
CA ARG A 170 2.71 -23.69 6.31
C ARG A 170 1.45 -23.82 7.15
N TYR A 171 0.45 -23.03 6.81
CA TYR A 171 -0.87 -23.13 7.43
C TYR A 171 -1.51 -24.47 7.07
N THR A 172 -2.03 -25.14 8.10
CA THR A 172 -2.84 -26.36 7.94
C THR A 172 -4.26 -26.03 8.41
N PRO A 173 -5.29 -26.19 7.56
CA PRO A 173 -6.67 -25.93 7.95
C PRO A 173 -7.07 -26.70 9.21
N VAL A 174 -7.64 -25.99 10.19
CA VAL A 174 -8.16 -26.60 11.41
C VAL A 174 -9.51 -27.22 11.09
N ARG A 175 -9.69 -28.52 11.40
CA ARG A 175 -10.95 -29.24 11.21
C ARG A 175 -11.95 -28.97 12.35
N ALA A 176 -12.18 -27.69 12.65
CA ALA A 176 -13.19 -27.28 13.64
C ALA A 176 -14.28 -26.48 12.96
N GLU A 177 -15.52 -26.64 13.42
CA GLU A 177 -16.61 -25.79 12.96
C GLU A 177 -16.30 -24.33 13.28
N GLY A 178 -16.60 -23.42 12.36
CA GLY A 178 -16.29 -22.01 12.51
C GLY A 178 -14.89 -21.59 12.13
N SER A 179 -13.99 -22.55 11.83
CA SER A 179 -12.64 -22.27 11.33
C SER A 179 -12.61 -22.11 9.81
N TRP A 180 -11.75 -21.21 9.37
CA TRP A 180 -11.51 -20.98 7.95
C TRP A 180 -10.74 -22.15 7.28
N TYR A 181 -11.10 -22.44 6.06
CA TYR A 181 -10.36 -23.28 5.14
C TYR A 181 -10.53 -22.76 3.69
N PRO A 182 -9.67 -23.18 2.74
CA PRO A 182 -9.73 -22.76 1.34
C PRO A 182 -11.12 -22.90 0.72
N THR A 183 -11.51 -21.91 -0.10
CA THR A 183 -12.85 -21.81 -0.71
C THR A 183 -12.79 -21.97 -2.23
N PRO A 184 -13.91 -22.27 -2.89
CA PRO A 184 -13.98 -22.28 -4.35
C PRO A 184 -13.57 -20.91 -4.94
N PRO A 185 -13.27 -20.85 -6.26
CA PRO A 185 -13.22 -21.98 -7.20
C PRO A 185 -11.89 -22.73 -7.17
N ALA A 186 -10.79 -22.07 -6.75
CA ALA A 186 -9.43 -22.62 -6.88
C ALA A 186 -8.88 -23.30 -5.60
N TYR A 187 -9.57 -23.16 -4.47
CA TYR A 187 -9.12 -23.70 -3.17
C TYR A 187 -7.66 -23.33 -2.85
N LEU A 188 -7.30 -22.08 -3.12
CA LEU A 188 -5.94 -21.58 -2.92
C LEU A 188 -5.48 -21.73 -1.47
N GLU A 189 -4.20 -22.02 -1.29
CA GLU A 189 -3.57 -22.08 0.02
C GLU A 189 -3.70 -20.75 0.79
N ALA A 190 -3.55 -20.82 2.11
CA ALA A 190 -3.58 -19.65 2.98
C ALA A 190 -2.50 -18.63 2.59
N VAL A 191 -2.93 -17.40 2.29
CA VAL A 191 -2.01 -16.31 1.91
C VAL A 191 -1.38 -15.70 3.15
N GLU A 192 -0.06 -15.70 3.18
CA GLU A 192 0.79 -15.04 4.17
C GLU A 192 0.45 -15.37 5.65
N PRO A 193 0.29 -16.65 6.03
CA PRO A 193 -0.17 -17.02 7.38
C PRO A 193 0.80 -16.58 8.49
N ASN A 194 2.04 -16.31 8.15
CA ASN A 194 3.09 -15.89 9.08
C ASN A 194 3.41 -14.39 8.99
N TRP A 195 2.57 -13.58 8.33
CA TRP A 195 2.84 -12.15 8.11
C TRP A 195 3.02 -11.34 9.41
N VAL A 196 2.46 -11.80 10.50
CA VAL A 196 2.65 -11.21 11.83
C VAL A 196 4.12 -11.15 12.28
N THR A 197 4.99 -11.96 11.68
CA THR A 197 6.44 -11.97 12.01
C THR A 197 7.23 -10.88 11.28
N ILE A 198 6.62 -10.20 10.32
CA ILE A 198 7.26 -9.09 9.59
C ILE A 198 7.49 -7.93 10.56
N ARG A 199 8.69 -7.35 10.49
CA ARG A 199 9.03 -6.17 11.28
C ARG A 199 8.18 -4.97 10.85
N PRO A 200 7.37 -4.38 11.75
CA PRO A 200 6.64 -3.17 11.45
C PRO A 200 7.59 -1.97 11.32
N LEU A 201 7.14 -0.94 10.62
CA LEU A 201 7.92 0.28 10.40
C LEU A 201 7.68 1.34 11.47
N VAL A 202 6.47 1.41 12.05
CA VAL A 202 6.06 2.42 13.03
C VAL A 202 5.36 1.81 14.23
N ILE A 203 4.37 0.93 14.03
CA ILE A 203 3.64 0.32 15.15
C ILE A 203 4.59 -0.52 16.02
N ASP A 204 4.29 -0.62 17.32
CA ASP A 204 5.16 -1.32 18.25
C ASP A 204 5.01 -2.85 18.14
N ALA A 205 3.79 -3.32 17.91
CA ALA A 205 3.48 -4.73 17.70
C ALA A 205 2.22 -4.91 16.85
N ALA A 206 2.14 -5.99 16.09
CA ALA A 206 0.96 -6.36 15.31
C ALA A 206 -0.30 -6.42 16.18
N SER A 207 -0.17 -6.97 17.39
CA SER A 207 -1.28 -7.16 18.35
C SER A 207 -1.78 -5.87 19.01
N GLY A 208 -1.06 -4.74 18.88
CA GLY A 208 -1.40 -3.48 19.58
C GLY A 208 -2.74 -2.86 19.15
N PHE A 209 -3.27 -3.27 18.00
CA PHE A 209 -4.52 -2.74 17.44
C PHE A 209 -5.60 -3.81 17.26
N ARG A 210 -5.44 -4.98 17.88
CA ARG A 210 -6.46 -6.02 17.80
C ARG A 210 -7.83 -5.47 18.28
N PRO A 211 -8.89 -5.61 17.50
CA PRO A 211 -10.23 -5.36 18.02
C PRO A 211 -10.65 -6.46 19.00
N ALA A 212 -11.79 -6.30 19.63
CA ALA A 212 -12.42 -7.37 20.39
C ALA A 212 -12.62 -8.61 19.51
N LEU A 213 -12.66 -9.78 20.13
CA LEU A 213 -12.97 -11.00 19.40
C LEU A 213 -14.38 -10.91 18.78
N PRO A 214 -14.58 -11.40 17.56
CA PRO A 214 -15.89 -11.42 16.92
C PRO A 214 -16.85 -12.32 17.68
N CYS A 215 -18.16 -12.22 17.39
CA CYS A 215 -19.15 -13.13 17.95
C CYS A 215 -18.78 -14.59 17.64
N ALA A 216 -18.95 -15.46 18.65
CA ALA A 216 -18.61 -16.87 18.55
C ALA A 216 -19.44 -17.57 17.47
N PHE A 217 -18.81 -18.51 16.75
CA PHE A 217 -19.51 -19.37 15.79
C PHE A 217 -20.71 -20.07 16.45
N SER A 218 -21.83 -20.06 15.75
CA SER A 218 -23.04 -20.75 16.18
C SER A 218 -23.92 -21.14 14.99
N LYS A 219 -24.65 -22.25 15.14
CA LYS A 219 -25.71 -22.70 14.21
C LYS A 219 -27.12 -22.37 14.75
N ASP A 220 -27.20 -21.89 15.98
CA ASP A 220 -28.46 -21.48 16.58
C ASP A 220 -29.01 -20.24 15.86
N THR A 221 -30.22 -20.34 15.36
CA THR A 221 -30.88 -19.28 14.59
C THR A 221 -31.15 -18.00 15.40
N ALA A 222 -31.13 -18.07 16.73
CA ALA A 222 -31.27 -16.91 17.63
C ALA A 222 -29.90 -16.25 17.93
N SER A 223 -28.79 -16.85 17.53
CA SER A 223 -27.45 -16.35 17.86
C SER A 223 -27.06 -15.11 17.05
N ALA A 224 -26.22 -14.27 17.65
CA ALA A 224 -25.66 -13.10 16.99
C ALA A 224 -24.89 -13.50 15.69
N PHE A 225 -24.16 -14.62 15.72
CA PHE A 225 -23.44 -15.11 14.54
C PHE A 225 -24.39 -15.48 13.40
N TYR A 226 -25.48 -16.18 13.68
CA TYR A 226 -26.47 -16.53 12.65
C TYR A 226 -27.12 -15.29 12.05
N HIS A 227 -27.39 -14.27 12.84
CA HIS A 227 -27.90 -12.99 12.32
C HIS A 227 -26.90 -12.31 11.37
N GLN A 228 -25.57 -12.36 11.65
CA GLN A 228 -24.54 -11.88 10.71
C GLN A 228 -24.59 -12.66 9.38
N VAL A 229 -24.69 -13.98 9.45
CA VAL A 229 -24.81 -14.84 8.26
C VAL A 229 -26.05 -14.47 7.44
N GLN A 230 -27.21 -14.35 8.11
CA GLN A 230 -28.48 -14.03 7.45
C GLN A 230 -28.45 -12.64 6.78
N ALA A 231 -27.74 -11.68 7.38
CA ALA A 231 -27.57 -10.37 6.80
C ALA A 231 -26.82 -10.45 5.45
N VAL A 232 -25.72 -11.21 5.39
CA VAL A 232 -24.95 -11.42 4.13
C VAL A 232 -25.80 -12.19 3.10
N TYR A 233 -26.46 -13.26 3.51
CA TYR A 233 -27.27 -14.10 2.63
C TYR A 233 -28.41 -13.31 1.98
N LYS A 234 -29.13 -12.49 2.75
CA LYS A 234 -30.23 -11.65 2.24
C LYS A 234 -29.72 -10.55 1.35
N ALA A 235 -28.64 -9.86 1.75
CA ALA A 235 -28.04 -8.81 0.93
C ALA A 235 -27.61 -9.36 -0.45
N GLY A 236 -26.93 -10.50 -0.48
CA GLY A 236 -26.46 -11.11 -1.73
C GLY A 236 -27.57 -11.49 -2.72
N LYS A 237 -28.83 -11.66 -2.24
CA LYS A 237 -30.00 -11.94 -3.08
C LYS A 237 -30.67 -10.69 -3.68
N GLN A 238 -30.39 -9.50 -3.16
CA GLN A 238 -31.15 -8.30 -3.46
C GLN A 238 -30.24 -7.07 -3.64
N LEU A 239 -29.03 -7.27 -4.20
CA LEU A 239 -28.13 -6.15 -4.48
C LEU A 239 -28.77 -5.17 -5.48
N THR A 240 -28.73 -3.89 -5.15
CA THR A 240 -29.08 -2.81 -6.10
C THR A 240 -27.95 -2.62 -7.12
N SER A 241 -28.24 -1.96 -8.23
CA SER A 241 -27.23 -1.64 -9.25
C SER A 241 -26.05 -0.85 -8.68
N ASP A 242 -26.30 0.09 -7.77
CA ASP A 242 -25.24 0.86 -7.13
C ASP A 242 -24.38 0.00 -6.20
N GLN A 243 -24.97 -0.89 -5.41
CA GLN A 243 -24.25 -1.84 -4.56
C GLN A 243 -23.37 -2.79 -5.37
N ILE A 244 -23.84 -3.23 -6.54
CA ILE A 244 -23.07 -4.02 -7.49
C ILE A 244 -21.86 -3.23 -7.99
N GLN A 245 -22.07 -1.99 -8.43
CA GLN A 245 -21.00 -1.11 -8.91
C GLN A 245 -19.96 -0.83 -7.80
N ILE A 246 -20.41 -0.56 -6.57
CA ILE A 246 -19.54 -0.40 -5.40
C ILE A 246 -18.68 -1.65 -5.18
N ALA A 247 -19.30 -2.82 -5.17
CA ALA A 247 -18.59 -4.08 -4.96
C ALA A 247 -17.54 -4.34 -6.05
N GLN A 248 -17.89 -4.07 -7.32
CA GLN A 248 -17.00 -4.25 -8.46
C GLN A 248 -15.83 -3.26 -8.45
N PHE A 249 -16.09 -1.98 -8.16
CA PHE A 249 -15.08 -0.94 -8.14
C PHE A 249 -13.97 -1.23 -7.11
N TRP A 250 -14.34 -1.71 -5.93
CA TRP A 250 -13.40 -2.05 -4.86
C TRP A 250 -12.94 -3.52 -4.89
N ASP A 251 -13.17 -4.25 -5.99
CA ASP A 251 -12.70 -5.64 -6.10
C ASP A 251 -11.23 -5.73 -6.52
N CYS A 252 -10.37 -5.25 -5.64
CA CYS A 252 -8.91 -5.31 -5.78
C CYS A 252 -8.38 -6.67 -5.31
N ASN A 253 -8.82 -7.76 -5.95
CA ASN A 253 -8.41 -9.12 -5.60
C ASN A 253 -7.40 -9.67 -6.63
N PRO A 254 -6.07 -9.66 -6.34
CA PRO A 254 -5.08 -10.18 -7.28
C PRO A 254 -5.19 -11.69 -7.51
N PHE A 255 -5.91 -12.41 -6.63
CA PHE A 255 -6.15 -13.86 -6.73
C PHE A 255 -7.46 -14.21 -7.45
N ALA A 256 -8.12 -13.23 -8.07
CA ALA A 256 -9.36 -13.48 -8.80
C ALA A 256 -9.09 -14.39 -10.01
N VAL A 257 -9.80 -15.51 -10.08
CA VAL A 257 -9.67 -16.49 -11.15
C VAL A 257 -11.04 -16.93 -11.65
N SER A 258 -11.14 -17.19 -12.96
CA SER A 258 -12.26 -17.92 -13.55
C SER A 258 -11.80 -19.31 -13.94
N THR A 259 -12.59 -20.31 -13.60
CA THR A 259 -12.33 -21.70 -13.99
C THR A 259 -13.38 -22.15 -14.98
N ALA A 260 -12.95 -22.64 -16.15
CA ALA A 260 -13.81 -23.20 -17.18
C ALA A 260 -13.18 -24.52 -17.68
N GLY A 261 -13.78 -25.64 -17.34
CA GLY A 261 -13.23 -26.96 -17.65
C GLY A 261 -11.86 -27.16 -16.99
N HIS A 262 -10.82 -27.36 -17.81
CA HIS A 262 -9.44 -27.51 -17.34
C HIS A 262 -8.64 -26.21 -17.32
N MET A 263 -9.26 -25.08 -17.67
CA MET A 263 -8.59 -23.80 -17.72
C MET A 263 -8.86 -22.98 -16.45
N ALA A 264 -7.81 -22.37 -15.90
CA ALA A 264 -7.90 -21.34 -14.88
C ALA A 264 -7.33 -20.03 -15.48
N ILE A 265 -8.15 -19.00 -15.55
CA ILE A 265 -7.78 -17.69 -16.08
C ILE A 265 -7.73 -16.72 -14.90
N GLY A 266 -6.55 -16.18 -14.59
CA GLY A 266 -6.37 -15.15 -13.59
C GLY A 266 -6.79 -13.77 -14.13
N PHE A 267 -7.56 -13.04 -13.35
CA PHE A 267 -7.84 -11.63 -13.62
C PHE A 267 -6.73 -10.79 -13.00
N LYS A 268 -6.02 -10.03 -13.83
CA LYS A 268 -4.95 -9.15 -13.36
C LYS A 268 -5.56 -7.90 -12.74
N LYS A 269 -5.65 -7.89 -11.40
CA LYS A 269 -6.16 -6.75 -10.63
C LYS A 269 -5.08 -6.22 -9.70
N ILE A 270 -5.10 -4.92 -9.48
CA ILE A 270 -4.23 -4.28 -8.49
C ILE A 270 -4.62 -4.74 -7.07
N SER A 271 -3.66 -4.74 -6.16
CA SER A 271 -3.95 -4.96 -4.74
C SER A 271 -4.68 -3.76 -4.12
N PRO A 272 -5.45 -3.95 -3.04
CA PRO A 272 -6.13 -2.82 -2.39
C PRO A 272 -5.15 -1.75 -1.85
N GLY A 273 -3.94 -2.15 -1.47
CA GLY A 273 -2.87 -1.20 -1.13
C GLY A 273 -2.40 -0.39 -2.33
N GLY A 274 -2.29 -1.01 -3.50
CA GLY A 274 -1.94 -0.31 -4.74
C GLY A 274 -2.98 0.71 -5.15
N HIS A 275 -4.27 0.38 -5.00
CA HIS A 275 -5.36 1.32 -5.25
C HIS A 275 -5.21 2.57 -4.36
N TRP A 276 -4.94 2.42 -3.05
CA TRP A 276 -4.73 3.56 -2.15
C TRP A 276 -3.44 4.34 -2.44
N MET A 277 -2.37 3.69 -2.89
CA MET A 277 -1.18 4.37 -3.40
C MET A 277 -1.50 5.25 -4.62
N ASN A 278 -2.32 4.74 -5.56
CA ASN A 278 -2.76 5.48 -6.73
C ASN A 278 -3.66 6.67 -6.35
N ILE A 279 -4.62 6.50 -5.44
CA ILE A 279 -5.45 7.60 -4.90
C ILE A 279 -4.56 8.68 -4.29
N ALA A 280 -3.54 8.31 -3.51
CA ALA A 280 -2.60 9.25 -2.92
C ALA A 280 -1.85 10.07 -3.98
N ALA A 281 -1.35 9.41 -5.03
CA ALA A 281 -0.66 10.06 -6.14
C ALA A 281 -1.60 10.95 -6.96
N LEU A 282 -2.81 10.47 -7.28
CA LEU A 282 -3.85 11.19 -8.02
C LEU A 282 -4.21 12.51 -7.33
N VAL A 283 -4.52 12.44 -6.03
CA VAL A 283 -4.95 13.63 -5.28
C VAL A 283 -3.78 14.58 -5.04
N ALA A 284 -2.56 14.09 -4.78
CA ALA A 284 -1.37 14.93 -4.70
C ALA A 284 -1.17 15.71 -6.01
N LYS A 285 -1.34 15.06 -7.15
CA LYS A 285 -1.26 15.69 -8.48
C LYS A 285 -2.38 16.71 -8.70
N GLN A 286 -3.63 16.37 -8.38
CA GLN A 286 -4.78 17.27 -8.47
C GLN A 286 -4.57 18.54 -7.61
N GLN A 287 -4.02 18.39 -6.41
CA GLN A 287 -3.70 19.49 -5.51
C GLN A 287 -2.40 20.23 -5.88
N LYS A 288 -1.76 19.85 -6.99
CA LYS A 288 -0.48 20.43 -7.47
C LYS A 288 0.61 20.37 -6.38
N VAL A 289 0.62 19.32 -5.60
CA VAL A 289 1.67 19.05 -4.61
C VAL A 289 2.99 18.82 -5.36
N GLY A 290 4.04 19.52 -4.99
CA GLY A 290 5.34 19.40 -5.64
C GLY A 290 5.98 18.03 -5.36
N PHE A 291 6.97 17.65 -6.19
CA PHE A 291 7.65 16.34 -6.15
C PHE A 291 8.05 15.89 -4.74
N ASP A 292 8.72 16.76 -3.98
CA ASP A 292 9.25 16.43 -2.65
C ASP A 292 8.14 16.03 -1.67
N LYS A 293 7.06 16.80 -1.67
CA LYS A 293 5.92 16.53 -0.79
C LYS A 293 5.12 15.32 -1.27
N THR A 294 5.03 15.09 -2.57
CA THR A 294 4.43 13.88 -3.13
C THR A 294 5.21 12.64 -2.71
N ALA A 295 6.54 12.67 -2.77
CA ALA A 295 7.37 11.59 -2.26
C ALA A 295 7.15 11.32 -0.75
N TYR A 296 6.92 12.38 0.04
CA TYR A 296 6.57 12.26 1.45
C TYR A 296 5.20 11.60 1.67
N VAL A 297 4.18 12.02 0.92
CA VAL A 297 2.83 11.44 0.97
C VAL A 297 2.88 9.95 0.63
N LEU A 298 3.55 9.60 -0.46
CA LEU A 298 3.67 8.20 -0.91
C LEU A 298 4.43 7.32 0.08
N LEU A 299 5.48 7.84 0.73
CA LEU A 299 6.16 7.10 1.79
C LEU A 299 5.24 6.91 3.01
N ALA A 300 4.56 7.95 3.46
CA ALA A 300 3.66 7.86 4.61
C ALA A 300 2.51 6.88 4.34
N GLU A 301 1.97 6.86 3.12
CA GLU A 301 0.97 5.90 2.69
C GLU A 301 1.53 4.48 2.66
N GLY A 302 2.69 4.25 2.06
CA GLY A 302 3.33 2.93 2.03
C GLY A 302 3.61 2.37 3.43
N ILE A 303 4.09 3.19 4.36
CA ILE A 303 4.27 2.83 5.78
C ILE A 303 2.92 2.42 6.40
N THR A 304 1.89 3.23 6.16
CA THR A 304 0.55 3.00 6.71
C THR A 304 -0.03 1.68 6.23
N LEU A 305 0.07 1.40 4.95
CA LEU A 305 -0.38 0.15 4.36
C LEU A 305 0.37 -1.06 4.93
N MET A 306 1.70 -0.99 5.01
CA MET A 306 2.51 -2.10 5.52
C MET A 306 2.14 -2.44 6.98
N ASP A 307 2.09 -1.45 7.85
CA ASP A 307 1.79 -1.65 9.27
C ASP A 307 0.34 -2.06 9.50
N ALA A 308 -0.61 -1.52 8.71
CA ALA A 308 -2.01 -1.91 8.77
C ALA A 308 -2.22 -3.38 8.34
N PHE A 309 -1.53 -3.85 7.29
CA PHE A 309 -1.58 -5.26 6.91
C PHE A 309 -0.98 -6.19 7.97
N ILE A 310 0.11 -5.80 8.63
CA ILE A 310 0.70 -6.60 9.72
C ILE A 310 -0.33 -6.78 10.84
N SER A 311 -1.00 -5.71 11.28
CA SER A 311 -2.02 -5.78 12.33
C SER A 311 -3.29 -6.53 11.88
N THR A 312 -3.69 -6.38 10.62
CA THR A 312 -4.85 -7.09 10.06
C THR A 312 -4.60 -8.60 10.00
N TRP A 313 -3.42 -9.01 9.53
CA TRP A 313 -3.05 -10.43 9.42
C TRP A 313 -2.92 -11.12 10.77
N ASP A 314 -2.48 -10.38 11.79
CA ASP A 314 -2.51 -10.85 13.17
C ASP A 314 -3.94 -11.20 13.61
N ALA A 315 -4.90 -10.31 13.42
CA ALA A 315 -6.30 -10.55 13.76
C ALA A 315 -6.90 -11.73 12.96
N LYS A 316 -6.58 -11.83 11.65
CA LYS A 316 -7.08 -12.88 10.77
C LYS A 316 -6.67 -14.27 11.24
N TYR A 317 -5.40 -14.51 11.41
CA TYR A 317 -4.90 -15.84 11.76
C TYR A 317 -5.06 -16.17 13.25
N LEU A 318 -5.20 -15.17 14.12
CA LEU A 318 -5.59 -15.37 15.52
C LEU A 318 -7.02 -15.89 15.61
N THR A 319 -7.99 -15.27 14.93
CA THR A 319 -9.41 -15.64 15.00
C THR A 319 -9.75 -16.82 14.12
N ASN A 320 -9.04 -17.01 13.03
CA ASN A 320 -9.25 -18.05 12.04
C ASN A 320 -10.71 -18.23 11.60
N ARG A 321 -11.48 -17.12 11.55
CA ARG A 321 -12.93 -17.11 11.36
C ARG A 321 -13.35 -17.59 9.98
N ILE A 322 -14.38 -18.43 9.96
CA ILE A 322 -15.03 -18.97 8.76
C ILE A 322 -15.61 -17.85 7.88
N ARG A 323 -15.54 -18.02 6.55
CA ARG A 323 -16.13 -17.09 5.56
C ARG A 323 -17.63 -17.32 5.39
N PRO A 324 -18.40 -16.26 5.01
CA PRO A 324 -19.84 -16.38 4.72
C PRO A 324 -20.16 -17.49 3.72
N GLU A 325 -19.41 -17.59 2.61
CA GLU A 325 -19.57 -18.62 1.60
C GLU A 325 -19.55 -20.03 2.20
N THR A 326 -18.56 -20.32 3.00
CA THR A 326 -18.40 -21.62 3.63
C THR A 326 -19.56 -21.95 4.56
N TYR A 327 -19.99 -20.99 5.40
CA TYR A 327 -21.11 -21.20 6.31
C TYR A 327 -22.43 -21.38 5.56
N ILE A 328 -22.71 -20.47 4.63
CA ILE A 328 -23.98 -20.45 3.88
C ILE A 328 -24.12 -21.74 3.07
N ASN A 329 -23.09 -22.15 2.33
CA ASN A 329 -23.16 -23.37 1.54
C ASN A 329 -23.36 -24.63 2.42
N LYS A 330 -22.77 -24.64 3.62
CA LYS A 330 -22.85 -25.81 4.49
C LYS A 330 -24.16 -25.92 5.26
N TYR A 331 -24.79 -24.78 5.65
CA TYR A 331 -25.86 -24.80 6.64
C TYR A 331 -27.15 -24.07 6.20
N VAL A 332 -27.12 -23.30 5.07
CA VAL A 332 -28.27 -22.48 4.66
C VAL A 332 -28.71 -22.80 3.24
N ASP A 333 -27.81 -22.67 2.27
CA ASP A 333 -28.10 -22.80 0.83
C ASP A 333 -26.86 -23.25 0.07
N VAL A 334 -26.78 -24.52 -0.27
CA VAL A 334 -25.62 -25.15 -0.94
C VAL A 334 -25.28 -24.54 -2.31
N LYS A 335 -26.25 -23.86 -2.95
CA LYS A 335 -26.09 -23.23 -4.27
C LYS A 335 -25.72 -21.75 -4.19
N TRP A 336 -25.73 -21.16 -2.99
CA TRP A 336 -25.40 -19.75 -2.86
C TRP A 336 -23.96 -19.48 -3.23
N GLN A 337 -23.73 -18.38 -3.92
CA GLN A 337 -22.40 -17.88 -4.26
C GLN A 337 -22.29 -16.42 -3.86
N PRO A 338 -21.15 -16.00 -3.29
CA PRO A 338 -20.88 -14.59 -3.07
C PRO A 338 -20.77 -13.87 -4.41
N PHE A 339 -21.09 -12.58 -4.43
CA PHE A 339 -20.96 -11.76 -5.64
C PHE A 339 -19.48 -11.58 -6.05
N LEU A 340 -18.58 -11.47 -5.08
CA LEU A 340 -17.14 -11.44 -5.29
C LEU A 340 -16.51 -12.76 -4.88
N GLN A 341 -15.42 -13.15 -5.54
CA GLN A 341 -14.66 -14.33 -5.16
C GLN A 341 -14.10 -14.18 -3.74
N THR A 342 -14.35 -15.17 -2.89
CA THR A 342 -13.80 -15.23 -1.53
C THR A 342 -12.29 -15.34 -1.56
N PRO A 343 -11.55 -14.40 -0.94
CA PRO A 343 -10.08 -14.43 -0.96
C PRO A 343 -9.53 -15.50 0.00
N PRO A 344 -8.30 -16.03 -0.27
CA PRO A 344 -7.75 -17.20 0.38
C PRO A 344 -7.08 -16.91 1.74
N PHE A 345 -7.84 -16.38 2.70
CA PHE A 345 -7.41 -16.12 4.07
C PHE A 345 -8.62 -15.95 5.01
N PRO A 346 -8.43 -16.10 6.35
CA PRO A 346 -9.51 -15.99 7.33
C PRO A 346 -10.31 -14.68 7.24
N GLU A 347 -11.55 -14.74 7.72
CA GLU A 347 -12.51 -13.68 7.48
C GLU A 347 -12.20 -12.39 8.28
N TYR A 348 -11.97 -12.46 9.60
CA TYR A 348 -11.96 -11.33 10.53
C TYR A 348 -10.54 -10.80 10.79
N THR A 349 -10.30 -9.50 10.73
CA THR A 349 -11.15 -8.38 10.30
C THR A 349 -11.09 -8.20 8.79
N SER A 350 -12.01 -7.39 8.22
CA SER A 350 -11.97 -7.05 6.78
C SER A 350 -10.70 -6.26 6.45
N GLY A 351 -9.85 -6.83 5.59
CA GLY A 351 -8.59 -6.20 5.17
C GLY A 351 -8.82 -4.83 4.50
N HIS A 352 -9.77 -4.77 3.56
CA HIS A 352 -10.13 -3.51 2.91
C HIS A 352 -10.60 -2.45 3.91
N ALA A 353 -11.41 -2.84 4.90
CA ALA A 353 -11.88 -1.90 5.92
C ALA A 353 -10.71 -1.32 6.74
N VAL A 354 -9.78 -2.17 7.17
CA VAL A 354 -8.62 -1.72 7.96
C VAL A 354 -7.72 -0.79 7.17
N ILE A 355 -7.24 -1.23 6.01
CA ILE A 355 -6.27 -0.42 5.25
C ILE A 355 -6.90 0.86 4.73
N SER A 356 -8.14 0.81 4.23
CA SER A 356 -8.79 2.01 3.68
C SER A 356 -9.01 3.08 4.76
N ASN A 357 -9.42 2.69 5.97
CA ASN A 357 -9.60 3.65 7.05
C ASN A 357 -8.26 4.17 7.59
N ALA A 358 -7.19 3.36 7.60
CA ALA A 358 -5.86 3.83 7.98
C ALA A 358 -5.30 4.83 6.94
N SER A 359 -5.40 4.52 5.66
CA SER A 359 -5.04 5.40 4.54
C SER A 359 -5.83 6.71 4.57
N ALA A 360 -7.16 6.63 4.76
CA ALA A 360 -8.01 7.82 4.81
C ALA A 360 -7.63 8.77 5.95
N GLU A 361 -7.29 8.28 7.15
CA GLU A 361 -6.83 9.14 8.25
C GLU A 361 -5.50 9.83 7.89
N VAL A 362 -4.52 9.09 7.34
CA VAL A 362 -3.19 9.64 7.01
C VAL A 362 -3.28 10.61 5.83
N LEU A 363 -3.99 10.27 4.76
CA LEU A 363 -4.15 11.15 3.61
C LEU A 363 -4.96 12.41 3.95
N THR A 364 -5.99 12.29 4.79
CA THR A 364 -6.71 13.46 5.32
C THR A 364 -5.79 14.38 6.11
N TYR A 365 -4.90 13.82 6.93
CA TYR A 365 -3.93 14.62 7.69
C TYR A 365 -2.94 15.36 6.78
N LEU A 366 -2.42 14.68 5.75
CA LEU A 366 -1.37 15.21 4.88
C LEU A 366 -1.90 16.14 3.80
N LEU A 367 -2.99 15.79 3.16
CA LEU A 367 -3.52 16.49 2.00
C LEU A 367 -4.73 17.40 2.33
N GLY A 368 -5.43 17.12 3.40
CA GLY A 368 -6.58 17.90 3.86
C GLY A 368 -7.87 17.09 3.94
N ASP A 369 -8.83 17.62 4.71
CA ASP A 369 -10.18 17.06 4.80
C ASP A 369 -11.08 17.63 3.68
N LYS A 370 -12.17 16.91 3.35
CA LYS A 370 -13.19 17.34 2.36
C LYS A 370 -12.62 17.64 0.96
N ILE A 371 -11.61 16.90 0.54
CA ILE A 371 -11.08 16.99 -0.82
C ILE A 371 -11.94 16.14 -1.73
N ALA A 372 -12.64 16.78 -2.67
CA ALA A 372 -13.36 16.08 -3.72
C ALA A 372 -12.40 15.65 -4.84
N TYR A 373 -12.54 14.42 -5.32
CA TYR A 373 -11.78 13.89 -6.45
C TYR A 373 -12.60 12.85 -7.20
N VAL A 374 -12.22 12.60 -8.44
CA VAL A 374 -12.71 11.47 -9.24
C VAL A 374 -11.60 10.44 -9.27
N ASP A 375 -11.89 9.26 -8.75
CA ASP A 375 -10.99 8.13 -8.78
C ASP A 375 -11.17 7.36 -10.10
N ASP A 376 -10.21 7.50 -10.98
CA ASP A 376 -10.10 6.85 -12.30
C ASP A 376 -9.01 5.77 -12.33
N THR A 377 -8.41 5.49 -11.18
CA THR A 377 -7.21 4.63 -11.07
C THR A 377 -7.49 3.16 -11.33
N GLU A 378 -8.74 2.75 -11.32
CA GLU A 378 -9.17 1.36 -11.62
C GLU A 378 -9.55 1.14 -13.10
N ILE A 379 -9.53 2.17 -13.94
CA ILE A 379 -9.82 2.06 -15.40
C ILE A 379 -8.88 1.04 -16.07
N PRO A 380 -7.56 1.02 -15.83
CA PRO A 380 -6.65 0.03 -16.42
C PRO A 380 -6.97 -1.42 -16.04
N PHE A 381 -7.74 -1.61 -14.96
CA PHE A 381 -8.11 -2.93 -14.42
C PHE A 381 -9.56 -3.31 -14.72
N GLY A 382 -10.22 -2.57 -15.62
CA GLY A 382 -11.56 -2.88 -16.15
C GLY A 382 -12.72 -2.35 -15.31
N SER A 383 -12.47 -1.47 -14.34
CA SER A 383 -13.50 -0.72 -13.61
C SER A 383 -13.68 0.68 -14.19
N GLY A 384 -14.81 1.34 -13.88
CA GLY A 384 -15.05 2.73 -14.26
C GLY A 384 -14.40 3.72 -13.29
N GLU A 385 -14.73 4.99 -13.44
CA GLU A 385 -14.39 6.05 -12.48
C GLU A 385 -15.47 6.22 -11.42
N ARG A 386 -15.07 6.72 -10.21
CA ARG A 386 -16.02 7.06 -9.13
C ARG A 386 -15.67 8.38 -8.46
N PRO A 387 -16.67 9.28 -8.28
CA PRO A 387 -16.45 10.53 -7.55
C PRO A 387 -16.53 10.32 -6.05
N PHE A 388 -15.62 10.96 -5.31
CA PHE A 388 -15.60 11.00 -3.85
C PHE A 388 -15.50 12.43 -3.34
N THR A 389 -16.10 12.71 -2.19
CA THR A 389 -16.04 14.03 -1.53
C THR A 389 -14.94 14.10 -0.46
N SER A 390 -14.38 12.97 -0.09
CA SER A 390 -13.26 12.85 0.87
C SER A 390 -12.66 11.45 0.86
N PHE A 391 -11.44 11.30 1.37
CA PHE A 391 -10.82 9.99 1.61
C PHE A 391 -11.65 9.12 2.56
N ARG A 392 -12.28 9.72 3.58
CA ARG A 392 -13.13 8.99 4.53
C ARG A 392 -14.40 8.45 3.89
N GLN A 393 -14.99 9.16 2.94
CA GLN A 393 -16.13 8.63 2.17
C GLN A 393 -15.68 7.44 1.30
N ALA A 394 -14.56 7.56 0.60
CA ALA A 394 -14.00 6.46 -0.17
C ALA A 394 -13.70 5.23 0.69
N ALA A 395 -13.12 5.42 1.88
CA ALA A 395 -12.85 4.34 2.82
C ALA A 395 -14.12 3.66 3.35
N ALA A 396 -15.17 4.44 3.61
CA ALA A 396 -16.47 3.88 4.01
C ALA A 396 -17.09 3.02 2.90
N GLU A 397 -16.99 3.48 1.65
CA GLU A 397 -17.47 2.74 0.48
C GLU A 397 -16.63 1.47 0.24
N ALA A 398 -15.28 1.56 0.30
CA ALA A 398 -14.38 0.42 0.22
C ALA A 398 -14.68 -0.64 1.28
N SER A 399 -15.04 -0.21 2.47
CA SER A 399 -15.38 -1.09 3.59
C SER A 399 -16.67 -1.85 3.34
N ILE A 400 -17.76 -1.14 3.02
CA ILE A 400 -19.08 -1.77 2.82
C ILE A 400 -19.13 -2.60 1.55
N SER A 401 -18.28 -2.33 0.56
CA SER A 401 -18.16 -3.11 -0.67
C SER A 401 -17.95 -4.60 -0.39
N ARG A 402 -17.27 -4.93 0.70
CA ARG A 402 -16.94 -6.31 1.07
C ARG A 402 -18.15 -7.08 1.60
N PHE A 403 -19.06 -6.38 2.25
CA PHE A 403 -20.36 -6.93 2.66
C PHE A 403 -21.26 -7.14 1.42
N TYR A 404 -21.34 -6.16 0.51
CA TYR A 404 -22.07 -6.31 -0.75
C TYR A 404 -21.48 -7.43 -1.60
N GLY A 405 -20.16 -7.58 -1.60
CA GLY A 405 -19.47 -8.70 -2.24
C GLY A 405 -19.78 -10.08 -1.66
N GLY A 406 -20.44 -10.14 -0.49
CA GLY A 406 -20.80 -11.42 0.15
C GLY A 406 -19.64 -12.15 0.83
N ILE A 407 -18.49 -11.51 1.03
CA ILE A 407 -17.26 -12.15 1.50
C ILE A 407 -16.86 -11.78 2.93
N HIS A 408 -17.57 -10.83 3.55
CA HIS A 408 -17.37 -10.41 4.93
C HIS A 408 -18.69 -10.20 5.66
N TYR A 409 -18.69 -10.50 6.97
CA TYR A 409 -19.78 -10.12 7.87
C TYR A 409 -19.69 -8.64 8.26
N LEU A 410 -20.81 -8.03 8.69
CA LEU A 410 -20.86 -6.61 9.03
C LEU A 410 -19.95 -6.25 10.23
N ASP A 411 -19.90 -7.11 11.25
CA ASP A 411 -19.03 -6.88 12.41
C ASP A 411 -17.55 -6.80 11.99
N SER A 412 -17.14 -7.67 11.06
CA SER A 412 -15.78 -7.65 10.50
C SER A 412 -15.45 -6.35 9.76
N VAL A 413 -16.45 -5.76 9.11
CA VAL A 413 -16.32 -4.47 8.41
C VAL A 413 -16.24 -3.34 9.43
N THR A 414 -17.16 -3.29 10.40
CA THR A 414 -17.22 -2.21 11.41
C THR A 414 -16.01 -2.20 12.32
N ASP A 415 -15.58 -3.36 12.79
CA ASP A 415 -14.39 -3.50 13.63
C ASP A 415 -13.10 -3.20 12.85
N GLY A 416 -13.07 -3.58 11.57
CA GLY A 416 -11.99 -3.22 10.65
C GLY A 416 -11.87 -1.71 10.45
N ASN A 417 -12.99 -0.99 10.34
CA ASN A 417 -12.99 0.47 10.27
C ASN A 417 -12.34 1.10 11.50
N VAL A 418 -12.75 0.65 12.69
CA VAL A 418 -12.21 1.15 13.96
C VAL A 418 -10.71 0.81 14.09
N GLN A 419 -10.31 -0.41 13.74
CA GLN A 419 -8.92 -0.85 13.75
C GLN A 419 -8.07 0.05 12.84
N GLY A 420 -8.50 0.26 11.60
CA GLY A 420 -7.80 1.11 10.63
C GLY A 420 -7.67 2.55 11.09
N GLN A 421 -8.75 3.17 11.59
CA GLN A 421 -8.70 4.52 12.14
C GLN A 421 -7.71 4.65 13.30
N LYS A 422 -7.66 3.67 14.21
CA LYS A 422 -6.69 3.67 15.32
C LYS A 422 -5.26 3.60 14.81
N ILE A 423 -4.98 2.75 13.81
CA ILE A 423 -3.64 2.61 13.21
C ILE A 423 -3.24 3.92 12.53
N GLY A 424 -4.10 4.49 11.67
CA GLY A 424 -3.82 5.74 10.98
C GLY A 424 -3.53 6.90 11.95
N ARG A 425 -4.36 7.06 12.99
CA ARG A 425 -4.14 8.08 14.03
C ARG A 425 -2.86 7.85 14.83
N TYR A 426 -2.51 6.59 15.10
CA TYR A 426 -1.25 6.25 15.77
C TYR A 426 -0.04 6.65 14.92
N ILE A 427 -0.05 6.32 13.61
CA ILE A 427 1.02 6.69 12.69
C ILE A 427 1.14 8.21 12.60
N ILE A 428 0.03 8.93 12.48
CA ILE A 428 0.03 10.40 12.51
C ILE A 428 0.71 10.91 13.79
N ALA A 429 0.30 10.43 14.95
CA ALA A 429 0.84 10.88 16.24
C ALA A 429 2.33 10.57 16.41
N LYS A 430 2.79 9.41 15.91
CA LYS A 430 4.18 8.97 16.08
C LYS A 430 5.17 9.65 15.14
N ILE A 431 4.81 9.81 13.88
CA ILE A 431 5.79 10.21 12.86
C ILE A 431 5.40 11.48 12.08
N LEU A 432 4.14 11.86 12.06
CA LEU A 432 3.70 13.01 11.26
C LEU A 432 3.45 14.26 12.08
N ALA A 433 2.86 14.16 13.27
CA ALA A 433 2.45 15.31 14.08
C ALA A 433 3.62 16.14 14.62
N ASN A 434 4.79 15.54 14.80
CA ASN A 434 6.01 16.23 15.29
C ASN A 434 6.81 16.91 14.17
N ASN A 435 6.36 16.84 12.94
CA ASN A 435 7.02 17.42 11.78
C ASN A 435 6.24 18.64 11.25
N PRO A 436 6.92 19.56 10.53
CA PRO A 436 6.31 20.84 10.20
C PRO A 436 5.00 20.69 9.45
N LYS A 437 4.05 21.42 9.98
CA LYS A 437 2.62 21.49 9.70
C LYS A 437 2.24 21.48 8.22
N HIS A 438 1.11 20.77 7.96
CA HIS A 438 0.27 20.85 6.76
C HIS A 438 0.97 21.16 5.44
N LEU A 439 1.04 20.15 4.59
CA LEU A 439 1.64 20.27 3.25
C LEU A 439 0.85 21.19 2.31
N THR A 440 -0.38 21.50 2.66
CA THR A 440 -1.20 22.46 1.95
C THR A 440 -1.00 23.85 2.57
N LYS A 441 -0.42 24.78 1.81
CA LYS A 441 -0.61 26.20 2.11
C LYS A 441 -2.10 26.53 1.94
N LYS A 442 -2.65 27.26 2.95
CA LYS A 442 -3.87 28.02 2.73
C LYS A 442 -3.68 29.00 1.58
#